data_7e9c243257e5741efc0ecea890c7120b
#
_entry.id   7e9c243257e5741efc0ecea890c7120b
#
_cell.length_a   1.000
_cell.length_b   1.000
_cell.length_c   1.000
_cell.angle_alpha   90.00
_cell.angle_beta   90.00
_cell.angle_gamma   90.00
#
_symmetry.space_group_name_H-M   'P 1'
#
loop_
_entity.id
_entity.type
_entity.pdbx_description
1 polymer ?
#
loop_
_entity_poly.entity_id
_entity_poly.type
_entity_poly.pdbx_seq_one_letter_code
_entity_poly.pdbx_strand_id
1 'polypeptide(L)'
;MLAGTTNLRRLDQVEHFWDTVDTIGEGFGFSLFGARHLVTLALYIGFAALSCKLYKAADEKKWAQLRGLFAVLLLADEAFKQIGLQIGGNFNWDYLPLHLCSINIFLIALYAWKPSRLLDNFLYFICIPAATAALLFPTWTSLPAANFMFWHSTSVHILLAAYPIMLFSGGDIRLSVRYMGKCFLLLLAMAVPIYCVNLLLDTNFMFLMYAPDGNPLAW
;
A
#
# COMPACT_ATOMS: atom_id res chain seq x y z
N MET A 1 -37.24 16.43 -4.58
CA MET A 1 -36.51 15.86 -5.74
C MET A 1 -35.03 15.51 -5.47
N LEU A 2 -34.38 16.03 -4.43
CA LEU A 2 -32.97 15.78 -4.11
C LEU A 2 -32.69 14.42 -3.40
N ALA A 3 -33.65 13.84 -2.71
CA ALA A 3 -33.48 12.59 -1.98
C ALA A 3 -33.43 11.33 -2.88
N GLY A 4 -34.06 11.36 -4.05
CA GLY A 4 -34.05 10.23 -5.00
C GLY A 4 -32.73 10.03 -5.72
N THR A 5 -32.03 11.11 -6.07
CA THR A 5 -30.74 11.07 -6.77
C THR A 5 -29.59 10.61 -5.88
N THR A 6 -29.68 10.85 -4.57
CA THR A 6 -28.68 10.42 -3.57
C THR A 6 -28.76 8.91 -3.32
N ASN A 7 -29.97 8.33 -3.33
CA ASN A 7 -30.16 6.88 -3.17
C ASN A 7 -29.74 6.10 -4.41
N LEU A 8 -30.02 6.59 -5.60
CA LEU A 8 -29.57 5.94 -6.85
C LEU A 8 -28.03 5.89 -6.92
N ARG A 9 -27.35 7.00 -6.65
CA ARG A 9 -25.87 7.04 -6.61
C ARG A 9 -25.26 6.13 -5.54
N ARG A 10 -25.96 5.87 -4.43
CA ARG A 10 -25.51 4.92 -3.40
C ARG A 10 -25.66 3.47 -3.86
N LEU A 11 -26.72 3.14 -4.55
CA LEU A 11 -26.95 1.80 -5.10
C LEU A 11 -25.91 1.50 -6.18
N ASP A 12 -25.67 2.43 -7.11
CA ASP A 12 -24.64 2.31 -8.15
C ASP A 12 -23.24 2.05 -7.55
N GLN A 13 -22.89 2.67 -6.41
CA GLN A 13 -21.58 2.45 -5.76
C GLN A 13 -21.43 1.06 -5.14
N VAL A 14 -22.53 0.43 -4.70
CA VAL A 14 -22.49 -0.92 -4.11
C VAL A 14 -22.42 -2.00 -5.19
N GLU A 15 -23.00 -1.77 -6.36
CA GLU A 15 -22.89 -2.66 -7.52
C GLU A 15 -21.44 -2.82 -7.98
N HIS A 16 -20.62 -1.76 -7.84
CA HIS A 16 -19.20 -1.73 -8.21
C HIS A 16 -18.26 -2.11 -7.05
N PHE A 17 -18.76 -2.76 -5.99
CA PHE A 17 -17.94 -3.10 -4.83
C PHE A 17 -16.79 -4.04 -5.16
N TRP A 18 -17.02 -5.02 -6.03
CA TRP A 18 -16.02 -6.04 -6.41
C TRP A 18 -15.24 -5.71 -7.69
N ASP A 19 -15.51 -4.57 -8.33
CA ASP A 19 -14.80 -4.17 -9.54
C ASP A 19 -13.36 -3.78 -9.22
N THR A 20 -12.51 -3.88 -10.24
CA THR A 20 -11.10 -3.43 -10.20
C THR A 20 -10.91 -2.19 -11.06
N VAL A 21 -9.71 -1.63 -11.07
CA VAL A 21 -9.38 -0.50 -11.95
C VAL A 21 -9.55 -0.85 -13.44
N ASP A 22 -9.45 -2.15 -13.78
CA ASP A 22 -9.54 -2.65 -15.16
C ASP A 22 -10.99 -2.91 -15.60
N THR A 23 -11.90 -3.11 -14.65
CA THR A 23 -13.30 -3.50 -14.94
C THR A 23 -14.32 -2.40 -14.64
N ILE A 24 -13.94 -1.38 -13.85
CA ILE A 24 -14.84 -0.28 -13.54
C ILE A 24 -15.01 0.68 -14.70
N GLY A 25 -16.26 1.12 -14.95
CA GLY A 25 -16.55 2.16 -15.92
C GLY A 25 -16.09 3.55 -15.49
N GLU A 26 -16.17 4.52 -16.40
CA GLU A 26 -15.84 5.92 -16.13
C GLU A 26 -16.85 6.60 -15.18
N GLY A 27 -16.37 7.59 -14.41
CA GLY A 27 -17.23 8.50 -13.65
C GLY A 27 -17.47 8.13 -12.17
N PHE A 28 -16.97 6.99 -11.68
CA PHE A 28 -17.18 6.52 -10.29
C PHE A 28 -16.10 6.97 -9.31
N GLY A 29 -14.96 7.38 -9.80
CA GLY A 29 -13.75 7.64 -9.04
C GLY A 29 -13.70 8.99 -8.28
N PHE A 30 -12.48 9.43 -8.04
CA PHE A 30 -12.21 10.70 -7.37
C PHE A 30 -11.06 11.45 -8.09
N SER A 31 -11.09 12.78 -7.96
CA SER A 31 -10.03 13.60 -8.52
C SER A 31 -8.82 13.67 -7.59
N LEU A 32 -7.63 13.70 -8.18
CA LEU A 32 -6.39 13.96 -7.46
C LEU A 32 -6.48 15.31 -6.74
N PHE A 33 -6.08 15.33 -5.47
CA PHE A 33 -6.23 16.46 -4.54
C PHE A 33 -7.67 16.98 -4.34
N GLY A 34 -8.68 16.25 -4.80
CA GLY A 34 -10.07 16.49 -4.45
C GLY A 34 -10.37 16.14 -2.98
N ALA A 35 -11.57 16.50 -2.50
CA ALA A 35 -11.94 16.34 -1.08
C ALA A 35 -11.71 14.90 -0.54
N ARG A 36 -12.06 13.87 -1.31
CA ARG A 36 -11.85 12.47 -0.91
C ARG A 36 -10.36 12.15 -0.75
N HIS A 37 -9.53 12.58 -1.69
CA HIS A 37 -8.08 12.37 -1.64
C HIS A 37 -7.45 13.11 -0.45
N LEU A 38 -7.85 14.37 -0.21
CA LEU A 38 -7.36 15.14 0.94
C LEU A 38 -7.75 14.50 2.28
N VAL A 39 -8.96 13.93 2.38
CA VAL A 39 -9.38 13.15 3.56
C VAL A 39 -8.48 11.92 3.75
N THR A 40 -8.17 11.19 2.66
CA THR A 40 -7.25 10.05 2.71
C THR A 40 -5.86 10.45 3.21
N LEU A 41 -5.31 11.56 2.72
CA LEU A 41 -4.01 12.08 3.17
C LEU A 41 -4.06 12.54 4.65
N ALA A 42 -5.15 13.17 5.08
CA ALA A 42 -5.34 13.55 6.47
C ALA A 42 -5.43 12.32 7.39
N LEU A 43 -6.12 11.25 6.96
CA LEU A 43 -6.18 9.98 7.67
C LEU A 43 -4.80 9.33 7.77
N TYR A 44 -4.01 9.34 6.71
CA TYR A 44 -2.63 8.85 6.72
C TYR A 44 -1.79 9.59 7.77
N ILE A 45 -1.77 10.92 7.72
CA ILE A 45 -0.99 11.75 8.66
C ILE A 45 -1.46 11.51 10.10
N GLY A 46 -2.77 11.52 10.33
CA GLY A 46 -3.37 11.28 11.66
C GLY A 46 -3.04 9.89 12.21
N PHE A 47 -3.17 8.86 11.37
CA PHE A 47 -2.86 7.48 11.75
C PHE A 47 -1.37 7.29 12.06
N ALA A 48 -0.47 7.84 11.23
CA ALA A 48 0.97 7.79 11.47
C ALA A 48 1.35 8.51 12.76
N ALA A 49 0.80 9.71 13.00
CA ALA A 49 1.03 10.47 14.24
C ALA A 49 0.52 9.73 15.48
N LEU A 50 -0.68 9.14 15.41
CA LEU A 50 -1.24 8.32 16.49
C LEU A 50 -0.37 7.09 16.76
N SER A 51 0.05 6.38 15.71
CA SER A 51 0.92 5.21 15.82
C SER A 51 2.25 5.56 16.50
N CYS A 52 2.87 6.67 16.12
CA CYS A 52 4.08 7.19 16.76
C CYS A 52 3.86 7.50 18.26
N LYS A 53 2.74 8.17 18.60
CA LYS A 53 2.41 8.50 19.99
C LYS A 53 2.20 7.24 20.83
N LEU A 54 1.44 6.28 20.33
CA LEU A 54 1.18 5.02 21.01
C LEU A 54 2.46 4.22 21.23
N TYR A 55 3.31 4.16 20.20
CA TYR A 55 4.58 3.43 20.26
C TYR A 55 5.55 4.04 21.27
N LYS A 56 5.70 5.37 21.28
CA LYS A 56 6.55 6.08 22.26
C LYS A 56 6.09 5.93 23.71
N ALA A 57 4.79 5.77 23.94
CA ALA A 57 4.22 5.58 25.27
C ALA A 57 4.19 4.11 25.72
N ALA A 58 4.58 3.18 24.84
CA ALA A 58 4.53 1.75 25.10
C ALA A 58 5.79 1.25 25.84
N ASP A 59 5.65 0.11 26.53
CA ASP A 59 6.74 -0.71 27.05
C ASP A 59 7.20 -1.76 26.02
N GLU A 60 8.28 -2.49 26.29
CA GLU A 60 8.83 -3.51 25.37
C GLU A 60 7.81 -4.56 24.93
N LYS A 61 6.93 -4.99 25.82
CA LYS A 61 5.88 -5.96 25.51
C LYS A 61 4.89 -5.38 24.49
N LYS A 62 4.47 -4.14 24.71
CA LYS A 62 3.56 -3.43 23.81
C LYS A 62 4.23 -3.09 22.48
N TRP A 63 5.53 -2.79 22.45
CA TRP A 63 6.27 -2.63 21.18
C TRP A 63 6.20 -3.88 20.32
N ALA A 64 6.46 -5.05 20.91
CA ALA A 64 6.35 -6.31 20.19
C ALA A 64 4.91 -6.57 19.70
N GLN A 65 3.90 -6.26 20.52
CA GLN A 65 2.50 -6.39 20.14
C GLN A 65 2.11 -5.43 18.98
N LEU A 66 2.53 -4.17 19.04
CA LEU A 66 2.26 -3.20 17.99
C LEU A 66 2.93 -3.61 16.66
N ARG A 67 4.20 -4.03 16.71
CA ARG A 67 4.90 -4.57 15.52
C ARG A 67 4.17 -5.77 14.92
N GLY A 68 3.77 -6.72 15.77
CA GLY A 68 3.01 -7.89 15.35
C GLY A 68 1.63 -7.53 14.79
N LEU A 69 0.93 -6.57 15.41
CA LEU A 69 -0.37 -6.09 14.95
C LEU A 69 -0.30 -5.52 13.54
N PHE A 70 0.67 -4.64 13.25
CA PHE A 70 0.86 -4.10 11.90
C PHE A 70 1.14 -5.20 10.87
N ALA A 71 2.00 -6.17 11.22
CA ALA A 71 2.30 -7.31 10.34
C ALA A 71 1.03 -8.13 10.04
N VAL A 72 0.23 -8.42 11.07
CA VAL A 72 -1.05 -9.16 10.90
C VAL A 72 -2.05 -8.36 10.07
N LEU A 73 -2.20 -7.05 10.33
CA LEU A 73 -3.11 -6.20 9.57
C LEU A 73 -2.71 -6.14 8.09
N LEU A 74 -1.42 -5.99 7.77
CA LEU A 74 -0.92 -5.97 6.40
C LEU A 74 -1.14 -7.32 5.69
N LEU A 75 -0.84 -8.44 6.34
CA LEU A 75 -1.08 -9.77 5.77
C LEU A 75 -2.58 -10.05 5.59
N ALA A 76 -3.42 -9.62 6.53
CA ALA A 76 -4.87 -9.75 6.43
C ALA A 76 -5.44 -8.88 5.30
N ASP A 77 -4.90 -7.67 5.10
CA ASP A 77 -5.29 -6.76 4.02
C ASP A 77 -4.91 -7.33 2.64
N GLU A 78 -3.72 -7.92 2.50
CA GLU A 78 -3.35 -8.64 1.27
C GLU A 78 -4.25 -9.87 1.03
N ALA A 79 -4.56 -10.64 2.08
CA ALA A 79 -5.50 -11.76 1.98
C ALA A 79 -6.90 -11.28 1.60
N PHE A 80 -7.38 -10.17 2.15
CA PHE A 80 -8.64 -9.54 1.80
C PHE A 80 -8.70 -9.17 0.31
N LYS A 81 -7.62 -8.58 -0.24
CA LYS A 81 -7.51 -8.31 -1.68
C LYS A 81 -7.64 -9.59 -2.50
N GLN A 82 -6.85 -10.62 -2.19
CA GLN A 82 -6.84 -11.87 -2.97
C GLN A 82 -8.20 -12.58 -2.92
N ILE A 83 -8.85 -12.61 -1.75
CA ILE A 83 -10.20 -13.17 -1.58
C ILE A 83 -11.23 -12.34 -2.36
N GLY A 84 -11.16 -11.01 -2.27
CA GLY A 84 -12.07 -10.11 -2.98
C GLY A 84 -11.99 -10.27 -4.51
N LEU A 85 -10.78 -10.42 -5.05
CA LEU A 85 -10.57 -10.68 -6.48
C LEU A 85 -11.20 -12.02 -6.92
N GLN A 86 -11.12 -13.06 -6.09
CA GLN A 86 -11.76 -14.35 -6.38
C GLN A 86 -13.29 -14.24 -6.32
N ILE A 87 -13.85 -13.59 -5.30
CA ILE A 87 -15.29 -13.39 -5.14
C ILE A 87 -15.86 -12.57 -6.29
N GLY A 88 -15.16 -11.50 -6.70
CA GLY A 88 -15.56 -10.64 -7.82
C GLY A 88 -15.34 -11.25 -9.20
N GLY A 89 -14.66 -12.40 -9.31
CA GLY A 89 -14.30 -13.00 -10.59
C GLY A 89 -13.28 -12.20 -11.41
N ASN A 90 -12.56 -11.27 -10.75
CA ASN A 90 -11.65 -10.32 -11.37
C ASN A 90 -10.17 -10.67 -11.17
N PHE A 91 -9.87 -11.88 -10.68
CA PHE A 91 -8.48 -12.31 -10.52
C PHE A 91 -7.79 -12.45 -11.89
N ASN A 92 -6.64 -11.82 -12.02
CA ASN A 92 -5.69 -12.03 -13.10
C ASN A 92 -4.25 -12.03 -12.54
N TRP A 93 -3.26 -12.29 -13.39
CA TRP A 93 -1.87 -12.41 -12.95
C TRP A 93 -1.27 -11.09 -12.45
N ASP A 94 -1.77 -9.92 -12.88
CA ASP A 94 -1.29 -8.60 -12.42
C ASP A 94 -1.57 -8.34 -10.93
N TYR A 95 -2.50 -9.10 -10.34
CA TYR A 95 -2.83 -8.98 -8.91
C TYR A 95 -2.02 -9.88 -7.99
N LEU A 96 -1.05 -10.66 -8.51
CA LEU A 96 -0.10 -11.38 -7.65
C LEU A 96 0.66 -10.40 -6.74
N PRO A 97 1.06 -10.83 -5.53
CA PRO A 97 1.72 -9.95 -4.55
C PRO A 97 3.21 -9.70 -4.88
N LEU A 98 3.50 -9.27 -6.11
CA LEU A 98 4.85 -9.02 -6.62
C LEU A 98 5.17 -7.54 -6.86
N HIS A 99 4.21 -6.64 -6.68
CA HIS A 99 4.49 -5.21 -6.59
C HIS A 99 5.32 -4.89 -5.34
N LEU A 100 6.11 -3.83 -5.39
CA LEU A 100 6.97 -3.42 -4.27
C LEU A 100 6.20 -3.23 -2.96
N CYS A 101 4.96 -2.71 -3.02
CA CYS A 101 4.08 -2.57 -1.86
C CYS A 101 3.75 -3.94 -1.24
N SER A 102 3.34 -4.93 -2.04
CA SER A 102 3.04 -6.27 -1.54
C SER A 102 4.28 -6.98 -0.98
N ILE A 103 5.44 -6.81 -1.62
CA ILE A 103 6.70 -7.35 -1.10
C ILE A 103 7.04 -6.72 0.26
N ASN A 104 6.82 -5.41 0.42
CA ASN A 104 7.05 -4.74 1.69
C ASN A 104 6.15 -5.26 2.82
N ILE A 105 4.95 -5.80 2.52
CA ILE A 105 4.11 -6.50 3.51
C ILE A 105 4.88 -7.66 4.14
N PHE A 106 5.48 -8.50 3.29
CA PHE A 106 6.26 -9.65 3.76
C PHE A 106 7.57 -9.24 4.45
N LEU A 107 8.22 -8.17 3.99
CA LEU A 107 9.41 -7.63 4.66
C LEU A 107 9.08 -7.05 6.05
N ILE A 108 7.92 -6.41 6.22
CA ILE A 108 7.43 -5.95 7.52
C ILE A 108 7.10 -7.13 8.43
N ALA A 109 6.45 -8.18 7.91
CA ALA A 109 6.21 -9.39 8.69
C ALA A 109 7.51 -10.07 9.12
N LEU A 110 8.50 -10.14 8.23
CA LEU A 110 9.85 -10.63 8.55
C LEU A 110 10.53 -9.75 9.61
N TYR A 111 10.42 -8.42 9.49
CA TYR A 111 10.98 -7.49 10.47
C TYR A 111 10.33 -7.65 11.84
N ALA A 112 9.01 -7.80 11.90
CA ALA A 112 8.30 -7.99 13.16
C ALA A 112 8.75 -9.27 13.90
N TRP A 113 9.13 -10.33 13.15
CA TRP A 113 9.67 -11.56 13.69
C TRP A 113 11.16 -11.47 13.97
N LYS A 114 11.96 -10.96 13.03
CA LYS A 114 13.44 -10.89 13.12
C LYS A 114 13.96 -9.54 12.62
N PRO A 115 14.01 -8.52 13.46
CA PRO A 115 14.56 -7.21 13.10
C PRO A 115 16.01 -7.32 12.62
N SER A 116 16.37 -6.52 11.63
CA SER A 116 17.75 -6.45 11.12
C SER A 116 18.10 -5.06 10.63
N ARG A 117 19.41 -4.72 10.69
CA ARG A 117 19.92 -3.43 10.21
C ARG A 117 19.66 -3.17 8.73
N LEU A 118 19.63 -4.21 7.91
CA LEU A 118 19.30 -4.07 6.49
C LEU A 118 17.83 -3.69 6.34
N LEU A 119 16.93 -4.35 7.04
CA LEU A 119 15.50 -4.03 7.00
C LEU A 119 15.19 -2.68 7.64
N ASP A 120 15.88 -2.28 8.73
CA ASP A 120 15.78 -0.91 9.27
C ASP A 120 15.91 0.14 8.16
N ASN A 121 17.00 0.02 7.40
CA ASN A 121 17.34 1.00 6.37
C ASN A 121 16.46 0.83 5.12
N PHE A 122 16.13 -0.39 4.72
CA PHE A 122 15.26 -0.65 3.58
C PHE A 122 13.84 -0.10 3.80
N LEU A 123 13.25 -0.39 4.95
CA LEU A 123 11.91 0.11 5.30
C LEU A 123 11.89 1.64 5.38
N TYR A 124 12.95 2.26 5.88
CA TYR A 124 13.01 3.72 5.95
C TYR A 124 13.25 4.36 4.58
N PHE A 125 14.31 3.93 3.86
CA PHE A 125 14.73 4.59 2.62
C PHE A 125 13.91 4.20 1.38
N ILE A 126 13.27 3.04 1.39
CA ILE A 126 12.52 2.52 0.24
C ILE A 126 11.01 2.45 0.53
N CYS A 127 10.59 1.83 1.64
CA CYS A 127 9.18 1.60 1.90
C CYS A 127 8.42 2.92 2.19
N ILE A 128 8.97 3.82 3.04
CA ILE A 128 8.31 5.10 3.34
C ILE A 128 8.08 5.93 2.08
N PRO A 129 9.12 6.27 1.28
CA PRO A 129 8.90 7.11 0.11
C PRO A 129 8.01 6.43 -0.93
N ALA A 130 8.14 5.12 -1.17
CA ALA A 130 7.32 4.40 -2.12
C ALA A 130 5.83 4.41 -1.72
N ALA A 131 5.52 4.08 -0.46
CA ALA A 131 4.14 4.06 0.03
C ALA A 131 3.54 5.49 0.10
N THR A 132 4.33 6.49 0.48
CA THR A 132 3.90 7.89 0.50
C THR A 132 3.66 8.41 -0.92
N ALA A 133 4.52 8.08 -1.88
CA ALA A 133 4.33 8.45 -3.28
C ALA A 133 3.04 7.84 -3.85
N ALA A 134 2.73 6.58 -3.53
CA ALA A 134 1.49 5.94 -3.95
C ALA A 134 0.24 6.61 -3.34
N LEU A 135 0.32 7.09 -2.09
CA LEU A 135 -0.77 7.87 -1.47
C LEU A 135 -0.92 9.26 -2.08
N LEU A 136 0.18 9.91 -2.50
CA LEU A 136 0.16 11.22 -3.14
C LEU A 136 -0.31 11.16 -4.59
N PHE A 137 0.01 10.09 -5.30
CA PHE A 137 -0.29 9.87 -6.72
C PHE A 137 -0.92 8.48 -6.92
N PRO A 138 -2.14 8.27 -6.39
CA PRO A 138 -2.78 6.95 -6.43
C PRO A 138 -3.17 6.55 -7.87
N THR A 139 -2.86 5.32 -8.25
CA THR A 139 -3.26 4.72 -9.53
C THR A 139 -4.70 4.19 -9.51
N TRP A 140 -5.34 4.17 -8.34
CA TRP A 140 -6.72 3.68 -8.15
C TRP A 140 -7.76 4.81 -8.08
N THR A 141 -7.51 5.94 -8.74
CA THR A 141 -8.42 7.09 -8.74
C THR A 141 -9.77 6.83 -9.42
N SER A 142 -9.88 5.82 -10.27
CA SER A 142 -11.12 5.40 -10.92
C SER A 142 -12.11 4.74 -9.96
N LEU A 143 -11.65 4.22 -8.80
CA LEU A 143 -12.47 3.45 -7.89
C LEU A 143 -13.37 4.32 -6.99
N PRO A 144 -14.65 3.91 -6.76
CA PRO A 144 -15.52 4.58 -5.80
C PRO A 144 -15.12 4.28 -4.35
N ALA A 145 -15.60 5.10 -3.41
CA ALA A 145 -15.30 4.91 -1.99
C ALA A 145 -15.85 3.59 -1.39
N ALA A 146 -16.92 3.04 -1.96
CA ALA A 146 -17.51 1.78 -1.54
C ALA A 146 -16.97 0.58 -2.35
N ASN A 147 -15.67 0.57 -2.65
CA ASN A 147 -15.02 -0.49 -3.43
C ASN A 147 -13.93 -1.17 -2.61
N PHE A 148 -13.81 -2.49 -2.70
CA PHE A 148 -12.86 -3.28 -1.89
C PHE A 148 -11.40 -2.98 -2.22
N MET A 149 -11.08 -2.77 -3.52
CA MET A 149 -9.72 -2.41 -3.95
C MET A 149 -9.34 -0.98 -3.54
N PHE A 150 -10.31 -0.04 -3.50
CA PHE A 150 -10.07 1.29 -2.94
C PHE A 150 -9.66 1.19 -1.47
N TRP A 151 -10.36 0.38 -0.67
CA TRP A 151 -10.02 0.18 0.74
C TRP A 151 -8.68 -0.51 0.91
N HIS A 152 -8.45 -1.61 0.19
CA HIS A 152 -7.16 -2.30 0.19
C HIS A 152 -6.01 -1.34 -0.19
N SER A 153 -6.10 -0.68 -1.35
CA SER A 153 -5.02 0.19 -1.83
C SER A 153 -4.75 1.36 -0.89
N THR A 154 -5.79 1.91 -0.25
CA THR A 154 -5.65 2.99 0.71
C THR A 154 -5.05 2.50 2.03
N SER A 155 -5.60 1.44 2.63
CA SER A 155 -5.17 0.92 3.94
C SER A 155 -3.75 0.37 3.89
N VAL A 156 -3.42 -0.43 2.87
CA VAL A 156 -2.08 -1.02 2.74
C VAL A 156 -0.99 0.05 2.67
N HIS A 157 -1.18 1.11 1.88
CA HIS A 157 -0.16 2.15 1.76
C HIS A 157 -0.05 3.02 3.02
N ILE A 158 -1.18 3.29 3.71
CA ILE A 158 -1.15 3.95 5.04
C ILE A 158 -0.36 3.11 6.03
N LEU A 159 -0.62 1.80 6.12
CA LEU A 159 0.06 0.90 7.04
C LEU A 159 1.56 0.75 6.68
N LEU A 160 1.89 0.60 5.39
CA LEU A 160 3.26 0.48 4.91
C LEU A 160 4.11 1.70 5.23
N ALA A 161 3.55 2.92 5.10
CA ALA A 161 4.27 4.15 5.45
C ALA A 161 4.32 4.37 6.97
N ALA A 162 3.21 4.17 7.68
CA ALA A 162 3.11 4.44 9.11
C ALA A 162 4.00 3.50 9.95
N TYR A 163 4.16 2.24 9.54
CA TYR A 163 4.95 1.25 10.30
C TYR A 163 6.42 1.69 10.50
N PRO A 164 7.22 1.93 9.46
CA PRO A 164 8.60 2.36 9.66
C PRO A 164 8.72 3.77 10.25
N ILE A 165 7.76 4.67 10.01
CA ILE A 165 7.71 6.00 10.68
C ILE A 165 7.53 5.81 12.20
N MET A 166 6.65 4.93 12.61
CA MET A 166 6.42 4.57 14.02
C MET A 166 7.70 4.04 14.66
N LEU A 167 8.35 3.05 14.04
CA LEU A 167 9.60 2.45 14.53
C LEU A 167 10.74 3.47 14.62
N PHE A 168 10.88 4.32 13.60
CA PHE A 168 11.89 5.38 13.61
C PHE A 168 11.63 6.38 14.74
N SER A 169 10.38 6.77 14.94
CA SER A 169 10.00 7.70 16.02
C SER A 169 10.26 7.12 17.42
N GLY A 170 10.19 5.80 17.57
CA GLY A 170 10.48 5.07 18.81
C GLY A 170 11.96 4.79 19.04
N GLY A 171 12.82 4.99 18.03
CA GLY A 171 14.25 4.74 18.12
C GLY A 171 14.70 3.30 17.78
N ASP A 172 13.78 2.45 17.32
CA ASP A 172 14.09 1.06 16.92
C ASP A 172 14.90 1.04 15.62
N ILE A 173 14.53 1.86 14.65
CA ILE A 173 15.25 1.99 13.38
C ILE A 173 16.53 2.82 13.59
N ARG A 174 17.66 2.22 13.25
CA ARG A 174 18.97 2.87 13.30
C ARG A 174 19.52 3.07 11.88
N LEU A 175 19.39 4.28 11.40
CA LEU A 175 19.80 4.65 10.05
C LEU A 175 21.32 4.66 9.88
N SER A 176 21.78 4.25 8.70
CA SER A 176 23.16 4.33 8.31
C SER A 176 23.30 4.38 6.79
N VAL A 177 23.90 5.44 6.29
CA VAL A 177 24.20 5.63 4.86
C VAL A 177 24.98 4.45 4.26
N ARG A 178 25.78 3.75 5.07
CA ARG A 178 26.53 2.56 4.65
C ARG A 178 25.62 1.41 4.19
N TYR A 179 24.34 1.40 4.60
CA TYR A 179 23.38 0.39 4.18
C TYR A 179 22.65 0.75 2.88
N MET A 180 22.76 1.97 2.35
CA MET A 180 22.09 2.37 1.10
C MET A 180 22.45 1.45 -0.07
N GLY A 181 23.74 1.15 -0.26
CA GLY A 181 24.17 0.22 -1.29
C GLY A 181 23.58 -1.20 -1.11
N LYS A 182 23.45 -1.66 0.14
CA LYS A 182 22.82 -2.96 0.45
C LYS A 182 21.30 -2.93 0.21
N CYS A 183 20.64 -1.82 0.52
CA CYS A 183 19.21 -1.63 0.23
C CYS A 183 18.95 -1.64 -1.28
N PHE A 184 19.80 -0.93 -2.04
CA PHE A 184 19.72 -0.94 -3.50
C PHE A 184 19.98 -2.34 -4.07
N LEU A 185 20.98 -3.06 -3.55
CA LEU A 185 21.26 -4.42 -3.96
C LEU A 185 20.08 -5.38 -3.65
N LEU A 186 19.44 -5.23 -2.47
CA LEU A 186 18.23 -5.99 -2.13
C LEU A 186 17.08 -5.66 -3.08
N LEU A 187 16.87 -4.38 -3.40
CA LEU A 187 15.85 -3.96 -4.37
C LEU A 187 16.13 -4.57 -5.75
N LEU A 188 17.37 -4.54 -6.20
CA LEU A 188 17.78 -5.13 -7.48
C LEU A 188 17.62 -6.65 -7.49
N ALA A 189 17.98 -7.32 -6.37
CA ALA A 189 17.82 -8.78 -6.22
C ALA A 189 16.35 -9.22 -6.28
N MET A 190 15.40 -8.33 -5.92
CA MET A 190 13.96 -8.55 -6.10
C MET A 190 13.51 -8.19 -7.52
N ALA A 191 13.97 -7.06 -8.05
CA ALA A 191 13.54 -6.55 -9.36
C ALA A 191 13.94 -7.47 -10.52
N VAL A 192 15.14 -8.06 -10.48
CA VAL A 192 15.63 -8.95 -11.57
C VAL A 192 14.73 -10.17 -11.78
N PRO A 193 14.43 -11.00 -10.76
CA PRO A 193 13.51 -12.13 -10.96
C PRO A 193 12.09 -11.67 -11.31
N ILE A 194 11.62 -10.55 -10.75
CA ILE A 194 10.30 -10.01 -11.08
C ILE A 194 10.22 -9.54 -12.53
N TYR A 195 11.29 -8.94 -13.06
CA TYR A 195 11.38 -8.63 -14.48
C TYR A 195 11.20 -9.87 -15.37
N CYS A 196 11.84 -11.00 -15.00
CA CYS A 196 11.63 -12.25 -15.70
C CYS A 196 10.18 -12.77 -15.60
N VAL A 197 9.53 -12.59 -14.43
CA VAL A 197 8.11 -12.93 -14.24
C VAL A 197 7.23 -12.04 -15.14
N ASN A 198 7.50 -10.74 -15.22
CA ASN A 198 6.78 -9.83 -16.10
C ASN A 198 6.85 -10.28 -17.57
N LEU A 199 8.03 -10.71 -18.04
CA LEU A 199 8.19 -11.22 -19.40
C LEU A 199 7.43 -12.55 -19.65
N LEU A 200 7.32 -13.41 -18.62
CA LEU A 200 6.66 -14.72 -18.74
C LEU A 200 5.14 -14.62 -18.65
N LEU A 201 4.62 -13.70 -17.84
CA LEU A 201 3.18 -13.57 -17.57
C LEU A 201 2.52 -12.39 -18.28
N ASP A 202 3.28 -11.61 -19.05
CA ASP A 202 2.83 -10.35 -19.68
C ASP A 202 2.23 -9.37 -18.66
N THR A 203 2.96 -9.16 -17.55
CA THR A 203 2.56 -8.32 -16.42
C THR A 203 3.48 -7.12 -16.26
N ASN A 204 3.15 -6.19 -15.35
CA ASN A 204 3.97 -5.00 -15.08
C ASN A 204 4.25 -4.78 -13.59
N PHE A 205 4.65 -5.84 -12.87
CA PHE A 205 5.03 -5.71 -11.46
C PHE A 205 6.18 -4.73 -11.27
N MET A 206 6.12 -3.96 -10.20
CA MET A 206 7.08 -2.90 -9.84
C MET A 206 7.25 -1.83 -10.93
N PHE A 207 6.35 -1.78 -11.92
CA PHE A 207 6.42 -0.87 -13.08
C PHE A 207 7.76 -0.97 -13.85
N LEU A 208 8.28 -2.18 -13.98
CA LEU A 208 9.57 -2.44 -14.63
C LEU A 208 9.48 -2.46 -16.15
N MET A 209 8.28 -2.59 -16.73
CA MET A 209 8.07 -2.66 -18.17
C MET A 209 7.66 -1.29 -18.76
N TYR A 210 6.73 -0.62 -18.08
CA TYR A 210 6.22 0.70 -18.47
C TYR A 210 5.69 1.45 -17.24
N ALA A 211 5.66 2.79 -17.33
CA ALA A 211 5.10 3.62 -16.27
C ALA A 211 3.56 3.54 -16.28
N PRO A 212 2.91 3.55 -15.09
CA PRO A 212 1.45 3.54 -15.02
C PRO A 212 0.88 4.87 -15.57
N ASP A 213 -0.34 4.80 -16.11
CA ASP A 213 -1.07 5.98 -16.57
C ASP A 213 -1.26 6.98 -15.44
N GLY A 214 -1.13 8.27 -15.76
CA GLY A 214 -1.25 9.36 -14.81
C GLY A 214 -0.02 9.54 -13.87
N ASN A 215 1.05 8.79 -14.08
CA ASN A 215 2.30 9.01 -13.36
C ASN A 215 2.94 10.34 -13.83
N PRO A 216 3.19 11.31 -12.91
CA PRO A 216 3.80 12.59 -13.29
C PRO A 216 5.25 12.46 -13.78
N LEU A 217 5.87 11.28 -13.61
CA LEU A 217 7.23 10.96 -14.09
C LEU A 217 7.22 10.08 -15.35
N ALA A 218 6.05 9.76 -15.92
CA ALA A 218 5.93 9.08 -17.20
C ALA A 218 6.19 10.11 -18.33
N TRP A 219 7.36 10.04 -18.92
CA TRP A 219 7.80 10.85 -20.07
C TRP A 219 7.79 10.01 -21.33
#